data_068a24a1f4464db4a30543208ac5af4a
#
_entry.id   068a24a1f4464db4a30543208ac5af4a
#
_cell.length_a   1.000
_cell.length_b   1.000
_cell.length_c   1.000
_cell.angle_alpha   90.00
_cell.angle_beta   90.00
_cell.angle_gamma   90.00
#
_symmetry.space_group_name_H-M   'P 1'
#
loop_
_entity.id
_entity.type
_entity.pdbx_description
1 polymer ?
#
loop_
_entity_poly.entity_id
_entity_poly.type
_entity_poly.pdbx_seq_one_letter_code
_entity_poly.pdbx_strand_id
1 'polypeptide(L)'
;HIFHTSNKKVWDYVNQFAEFNNYINSPIANYKGSLYNLPFNMNTFYAMWSTKTPQEVKDKIAEQTADMKDVDPKNLEEQAIKLIGPDIYEKLIKGYTEKQWGRSATDLPPFIIKRLPVRLTFDNNYFNDRYQGIPIGGYNVIIENMLGDVEVELGVDFFANREELEASAEKVVFTGMIDQYFDYKHGELEYRSLRFEHEVLDEENHQGNAVVNYTEREIPYTRIIEHKHFEY
;
A
#
# COMPACT_ATOMS: atom_id res chain seq x y z
N HIS A 1 2.84 -1.15 -9.29
CA HIS A 1 3.72 -0.80 -8.16
C HIS A 1 4.51 0.46 -8.47
N ILE A 2 4.79 1.26 -7.45
CA ILE A 2 5.62 2.46 -7.55
C ILE A 2 6.90 2.16 -6.78
N PHE A 3 8.04 2.35 -7.42
CA PHE A 3 9.33 2.21 -6.75
C PHE A 3 9.58 3.45 -5.89
N HIS A 4 9.98 3.25 -4.63
CA HIS A 4 10.34 4.35 -3.75
C HIS A 4 11.42 3.93 -2.75
N THR A 5 12.31 4.83 -2.43
CA THR A 5 13.40 4.64 -1.46
C THR A 5 13.99 5.96 -1.00
N SER A 6 14.45 6.00 0.25
CA SER A 6 15.29 7.10 0.75
C SER A 6 16.79 6.78 0.63
N ASN A 7 17.14 5.54 0.27
CA ASN A 7 18.52 5.12 0.12
C ASN A 7 19.07 5.49 -1.26
N LYS A 8 19.97 6.48 -1.30
CA LYS A 8 20.58 6.93 -2.56
C LYS A 8 21.33 5.81 -3.29
N LYS A 9 22.00 4.90 -2.59
CA LYS A 9 22.72 3.80 -3.23
C LYS A 9 21.77 2.85 -3.96
N VAL A 10 20.60 2.58 -3.39
CA VAL A 10 19.57 1.76 -4.04
C VAL A 10 19.00 2.49 -5.26
N TRP A 11 18.70 3.78 -5.13
CA TRP A 11 18.23 4.59 -6.24
C TRP A 11 19.24 4.65 -7.39
N ASP A 12 20.50 4.94 -7.10
CA ASP A 12 21.57 4.98 -8.11
C ASP A 12 21.79 3.61 -8.77
N TYR A 13 21.59 2.52 -8.00
CA TYR A 13 21.75 1.16 -8.52
C TYR A 13 20.64 0.81 -9.53
N VAL A 14 19.37 1.02 -9.16
CA VAL A 14 18.25 0.66 -10.07
C VAL A 14 18.22 1.53 -11.33
N ASN A 15 18.68 2.78 -11.24
CA ASN A 15 18.78 3.67 -12.39
C ASN A 15 19.88 3.28 -13.41
N GLN A 16 20.72 2.27 -13.11
CA GLN A 16 21.63 1.69 -14.10
C GLN A 16 20.91 0.76 -15.06
N PHE A 17 19.71 0.29 -14.70
CA PHE A 17 18.97 -0.73 -15.43
C PHE A 17 17.71 -0.22 -16.12
N ALA A 18 17.17 0.92 -15.67
CA ALA A 18 16.04 1.59 -16.31
C ALA A 18 16.00 3.07 -15.93
N GLU A 19 15.42 3.87 -16.81
CA GLU A 19 15.03 5.25 -16.51
C GLU A 19 13.70 5.25 -15.76
N PHE A 20 13.57 6.12 -14.74
CA PHE A 20 12.33 6.28 -13.98
C PHE A 20 11.65 7.60 -14.34
N ASN A 21 10.33 7.58 -14.44
CA ASN A 21 9.57 8.81 -14.56
C ASN A 21 9.51 9.56 -13.21
N ASN A 22 8.90 10.75 -13.23
CA ASN A 22 8.75 11.59 -12.03
C ASN A 22 7.38 11.39 -11.36
N TYR A 23 6.77 10.22 -11.47
CA TYR A 23 5.46 9.99 -10.88
C TYR A 23 5.52 10.12 -9.35
N ILE A 24 4.64 10.96 -8.81
CA ILE A 24 4.44 11.13 -7.36
C ILE A 24 3.11 10.49 -6.97
N ASN A 25 3.17 9.49 -6.10
CA ASN A 25 1.98 8.80 -5.65
C ASN A 25 1.14 9.68 -4.73
N SER A 26 -0.06 10.04 -5.18
CA SER A 26 -1.00 10.91 -4.45
C SER A 26 -2.41 10.30 -4.51
N PRO A 27 -2.65 9.17 -3.83
CA PRO A 27 -3.95 8.52 -3.86
C PRO A 27 -5.02 9.35 -3.16
N ILE A 28 -6.26 9.16 -3.60
CA ILE A 28 -7.45 9.78 -3.02
C ILE A 28 -8.31 8.68 -2.39
N ALA A 29 -8.96 8.98 -1.28
CA ALA A 29 -10.00 8.15 -0.71
C ALA A 29 -11.38 8.73 -1.05
N ASN A 30 -12.28 7.87 -1.50
CA ASN A 30 -13.70 8.16 -1.66
C ASN A 30 -14.48 7.45 -0.55
N TYR A 31 -15.20 8.22 0.24
CA TYR A 31 -16.15 7.72 1.22
C TYR A 31 -17.53 8.33 0.97
N LYS A 32 -18.45 7.54 0.45
CA LYS A 32 -19.83 7.94 0.15
C LYS A 32 -19.90 9.23 -0.69
N GLY A 33 -19.04 9.33 -1.71
CA GLY A 33 -18.95 10.48 -2.59
C GLY A 33 -18.12 11.66 -2.07
N SER A 34 -17.67 11.63 -0.82
CA SER A 34 -16.74 12.63 -0.28
C SER A 34 -15.30 12.21 -0.55
N LEU A 35 -14.49 13.12 -1.07
CA LEU A 35 -13.11 12.86 -1.43
C LEU A 35 -12.14 13.40 -0.36
N TYR A 36 -11.13 12.58 -0.05
CA TYR A 36 -10.09 12.90 0.93
C TYR A 36 -8.72 12.56 0.38
N ASN A 37 -7.74 13.42 0.57
CA ASN A 37 -6.35 13.14 0.21
C ASN A 37 -5.72 12.13 1.17
N LEU A 38 -4.83 11.30 0.63
CA LEU A 38 -3.99 10.38 1.39
C LEU A 38 -2.50 10.69 1.11
N PRO A 39 -1.61 10.47 2.12
CA PRO A 39 -1.86 10.09 3.50
C PRO A 39 -2.62 11.18 4.25
N PHE A 40 -3.04 10.92 5.50
CA PHE A 40 -3.75 11.92 6.29
C PHE A 40 -2.89 13.17 6.48
N ASN A 41 -3.28 14.26 5.84
CA ASN A 41 -2.55 15.53 5.81
C ASN A 41 -3.51 16.71 5.98
N MET A 42 -3.01 17.94 5.93
CA MET A 42 -3.84 19.13 6.11
C MET A 42 -5.01 19.23 5.12
N ASN A 43 -4.86 18.71 3.88
CA ASN A 43 -5.97 18.67 2.92
C ASN A 43 -7.06 17.69 3.40
N THR A 44 -6.68 16.53 3.95
CA THR A 44 -7.61 15.54 4.52
C THR A 44 -8.40 16.16 5.66
N PHE A 45 -7.72 16.83 6.59
CA PHE A 45 -8.34 17.43 7.77
C PHE A 45 -9.20 18.64 7.44
N TYR A 46 -8.78 19.43 6.45
CA TYR A 46 -9.62 20.51 5.94
C TYR A 46 -10.92 19.98 5.32
N ALA A 47 -10.83 18.96 4.48
CA ALA A 47 -12.01 18.32 3.87
C ALA A 47 -12.94 17.69 4.91
N MET A 48 -12.39 17.13 5.99
CA MET A 48 -13.16 16.44 7.02
C MET A 48 -13.75 17.38 8.08
N TRP A 49 -12.96 18.35 8.55
CA TRP A 49 -13.28 19.19 9.72
C TRP A 49 -13.24 20.69 9.45
N SER A 50 -12.89 21.11 8.22
CA SER A 50 -12.66 22.52 7.85
C SER A 50 -11.55 23.21 8.66
N THR A 51 -10.64 22.43 9.25
CA THR A 51 -9.47 22.91 9.98
C THR A 51 -8.44 23.53 9.05
N LYS A 52 -7.87 24.66 9.41
CA LYS A 52 -6.95 25.46 8.57
C LYS A 52 -5.52 25.46 9.09
N THR A 53 -5.33 25.19 10.36
CA THR A 53 -4.04 25.24 11.02
C THR A 53 -3.67 23.90 11.66
N PRO A 54 -2.36 23.60 11.78
CA PRO A 54 -1.89 22.41 12.51
C PRO A 54 -2.41 22.34 13.95
N GLN A 55 -2.61 23.49 14.62
CA GLN A 55 -3.11 23.51 15.99
C GLN A 55 -4.58 23.07 16.06
N GLU A 56 -5.44 23.58 15.18
CA GLU A 56 -6.83 23.14 15.09
C GLU A 56 -6.97 21.64 14.85
N VAL A 57 -6.09 21.05 14.00
CA VAL A 57 -6.07 19.59 13.79
C VAL A 57 -5.68 18.84 15.05
N LYS A 58 -4.63 19.30 15.76
CA LYS A 58 -4.20 18.69 17.03
C LYS A 58 -5.29 18.74 18.07
N ASP A 59 -5.95 19.87 18.20
CA ASP A 59 -7.03 20.08 19.17
C ASP A 59 -8.22 19.17 18.84
N LYS A 60 -8.55 19.03 17.55
CA LYS A 60 -9.64 18.13 17.10
C LYS A 60 -9.31 16.65 17.34
N ILE A 61 -8.09 16.21 17.04
CA ILE A 61 -7.65 14.85 17.37
C ILE A 61 -7.68 14.64 18.89
N ALA A 62 -7.17 15.58 19.69
CA ALA A 62 -7.16 15.47 21.14
C ALA A 62 -8.56 15.39 21.74
N GLU A 63 -9.52 16.15 21.20
CA GLU A 63 -10.95 16.06 21.56
C GLU A 63 -11.49 14.66 21.30
N GLN A 64 -11.27 14.12 20.08
CA GLN A 64 -11.81 12.83 19.66
C GLN A 64 -11.14 11.62 20.32
N THR A 65 -9.92 11.77 20.80
CA THR A 65 -9.16 10.68 21.43
C THR A 65 -9.15 10.74 22.95
N ALA A 66 -9.87 11.69 23.55
CA ALA A 66 -9.84 11.95 25.00
C ALA A 66 -10.14 10.71 25.85
N ASP A 67 -11.16 9.94 25.48
CA ASP A 67 -11.58 8.73 26.18
C ASP A 67 -10.63 7.54 26.01
N MET A 68 -9.73 7.61 25.01
CA MET A 68 -8.78 6.55 24.69
C MET A 68 -7.38 6.76 25.30
N LYS A 69 -7.18 7.86 26.06
CA LYS A 69 -5.86 8.29 26.53
C LYS A 69 -5.16 7.23 27.36
N ASP A 70 -5.88 6.62 28.31
CA ASP A 70 -5.37 5.63 29.24
C ASP A 70 -5.75 4.17 28.87
N VAL A 71 -6.36 3.98 27.68
CA VAL A 71 -6.73 2.65 27.17
C VAL A 71 -5.52 1.99 26.53
N ASP A 72 -5.26 0.72 26.88
CA ASP A 72 -4.33 -0.13 26.16
C ASP A 72 -5.09 -0.85 25.03
N PRO A 73 -4.87 -0.49 23.76
CA PRO A 73 -5.65 -1.01 22.63
C PRO A 73 -5.47 -2.51 22.45
N LYS A 74 -6.56 -3.24 22.39
CA LYS A 74 -6.59 -4.71 22.22
C LYS A 74 -6.74 -5.14 20.78
N ASN A 75 -7.23 -4.28 19.92
CA ASN A 75 -7.52 -4.55 18.52
C ASN A 75 -7.22 -3.33 17.65
N LEU A 76 -7.35 -3.49 16.33
CA LEU A 76 -7.07 -2.46 15.34
C LEU A 76 -8.01 -1.26 15.50
N GLU A 77 -9.29 -1.47 15.78
CA GLU A 77 -10.27 -0.40 15.98
C GLU A 77 -9.85 0.52 17.12
N GLU A 78 -9.62 -0.04 18.31
CA GLU A 78 -9.19 0.74 19.48
C GLU A 78 -7.88 1.47 19.23
N GLN A 79 -6.93 0.84 18.54
CA GLN A 79 -5.65 1.44 18.17
C GLN A 79 -5.83 2.62 17.21
N ALA A 80 -6.69 2.48 16.21
CA ALA A 80 -6.96 3.53 15.24
C ALA A 80 -7.66 4.73 15.91
N ILE A 81 -8.71 4.47 16.69
CA ILE A 81 -9.44 5.53 17.41
C ILE A 81 -8.50 6.25 18.38
N LYS A 82 -7.63 5.53 19.08
CA LYS A 82 -6.63 6.13 19.97
C LYS A 82 -5.65 7.05 19.25
N LEU A 83 -5.27 6.72 18.01
CA LEU A 83 -4.30 7.50 17.24
C LEU A 83 -4.89 8.75 16.57
N ILE A 84 -6.10 8.65 16.02
CA ILE A 84 -6.64 9.67 15.11
C ILE A 84 -8.10 10.01 15.30
N GLY A 85 -8.77 9.36 16.25
CA GLY A 85 -10.18 9.57 16.56
C GLY A 85 -11.15 8.80 15.65
N PRO A 86 -12.43 8.74 16.06
CA PRO A 86 -13.47 7.97 15.39
C PRO A 86 -13.81 8.46 13.98
N ASP A 87 -13.77 9.76 13.70
CA ASP A 87 -14.16 10.30 12.39
C ASP A 87 -13.30 9.75 11.26
N ILE A 88 -11.97 9.76 11.44
CA ILE A 88 -11.03 9.25 10.44
C ILE A 88 -11.11 7.71 10.39
N TYR A 89 -11.20 7.07 11.55
CA TYR A 89 -11.35 5.62 11.63
C TYR A 89 -12.57 5.14 10.83
N GLU A 90 -13.75 5.64 11.12
CA GLU A 90 -15.00 5.20 10.49
C GLU A 90 -15.03 5.48 8.98
N LYS A 91 -14.55 6.67 8.56
CA LYS A 91 -14.64 7.06 7.15
C LYS A 91 -13.51 6.51 6.28
N LEU A 92 -12.29 6.42 6.79
CA LEU A 92 -11.13 6.17 5.93
C LEU A 92 -10.39 4.87 6.21
N ILE A 93 -10.63 4.22 7.38
CA ILE A 93 -9.87 3.03 7.78
C ILE A 93 -10.74 1.80 7.86
N LYS A 94 -11.81 1.84 8.62
CA LYS A 94 -12.62 0.67 9.00
C LYS A 94 -13.03 -0.17 7.79
N GLY A 95 -13.89 0.36 6.94
CA GLY A 95 -14.44 -0.41 5.82
C GLY A 95 -13.38 -0.85 4.80
N TYR A 96 -12.36 -0.01 4.56
CA TYR A 96 -11.24 -0.38 3.70
C TYR A 96 -10.43 -1.55 4.27
N THR A 97 -10.09 -1.49 5.57
CA THR A 97 -9.33 -2.53 6.25
C THR A 97 -10.12 -3.83 6.35
N GLU A 98 -11.39 -3.75 6.71
CA GLU A 98 -12.26 -4.93 6.79
C GLU A 98 -12.42 -5.64 5.45
N LYS A 99 -12.48 -4.91 4.33
CA LYS A 99 -12.47 -5.49 2.98
C LYS A 99 -11.13 -6.17 2.66
N GLN A 100 -10.02 -5.53 3.00
CA GLN A 100 -8.69 -6.11 2.74
C GLN A 100 -8.45 -7.40 3.52
N TRP A 101 -8.86 -7.42 4.78
CA TRP A 101 -8.60 -8.55 5.67
C TRP A 101 -9.73 -9.60 5.67
N GLY A 102 -10.93 -9.25 5.19
CA GLY A 102 -12.11 -10.11 5.24
C GLY A 102 -12.56 -10.42 6.67
N ARG A 103 -12.18 -9.57 7.64
CA ARG A 103 -12.48 -9.70 9.08
C ARG A 103 -12.90 -8.35 9.64
N SER A 104 -13.62 -8.35 10.76
CA SER A 104 -13.88 -7.13 11.52
C SER A 104 -12.58 -6.50 12.01
N ALA A 105 -12.53 -5.18 12.07
CA ALA A 105 -11.40 -4.46 12.66
C ALA A 105 -11.16 -4.81 14.13
N THR A 106 -12.21 -5.21 14.85
CA THR A 106 -12.13 -5.71 16.23
C THR A 106 -11.44 -7.06 16.38
N ASP A 107 -11.38 -7.85 15.29
CA ASP A 107 -10.73 -9.17 15.27
C ASP A 107 -9.28 -9.09 14.77
N LEU A 108 -8.82 -7.90 14.39
CA LEU A 108 -7.47 -7.66 13.89
C LEU A 108 -6.57 -7.11 15.00
N PRO A 109 -5.30 -7.55 15.07
CA PRO A 109 -4.40 -7.11 16.12
C PRO A 109 -3.99 -5.63 15.94
N PRO A 110 -3.74 -4.89 17.04
CA PRO A 110 -3.48 -3.45 16.98
C PRO A 110 -2.18 -3.07 16.24
N PHE A 111 -1.22 -4.00 16.14
CA PHE A 111 0.07 -3.70 15.51
C PHE A 111 -0.05 -3.41 14.01
N ILE A 112 -1.12 -3.87 13.34
CA ILE A 112 -1.38 -3.61 11.91
C ILE A 112 -1.43 -2.10 11.64
N ILE A 113 -1.98 -1.33 12.57
CA ILE A 113 -2.14 0.12 12.45
C ILE A 113 -1.32 0.89 13.49
N LYS A 114 -0.28 0.29 14.00
CA LYS A 114 0.54 0.90 15.06
C LYS A 114 1.12 2.27 14.69
N ARG A 115 1.32 2.52 13.40
CA ARG A 115 1.84 3.78 12.87
C ARG A 115 0.95 4.26 11.74
N LEU A 116 0.15 5.27 12.02
CA LEU A 116 -0.56 6.04 10.99
C LEU A 116 0.21 7.32 10.72
N PRO A 117 0.60 7.57 9.47
CA PRO A 117 1.25 8.83 9.14
C PRO A 117 0.23 9.97 9.19
N VAL A 118 0.30 10.78 10.22
CA VAL A 118 -0.43 12.06 10.34
C VAL A 118 0.54 13.18 10.00
N ARG A 119 0.26 13.91 8.93
CA ARG A 119 1.08 15.04 8.49
C ARG A 119 0.36 16.37 8.73
N LEU A 120 1.03 17.27 9.40
CA LEU A 120 0.52 18.61 9.65
C LEU A 120 1.03 19.62 8.61
N THR A 121 1.11 19.16 7.35
CA THR A 121 1.50 19.92 6.15
C THR A 121 0.52 19.63 5.03
N PHE A 122 0.44 20.53 4.03
CA PHE A 122 -0.35 20.34 2.80
C PHE A 122 0.48 19.55 1.77
N ASP A 123 0.82 18.30 2.10
CA ASP A 123 1.64 17.44 1.25
C ASP A 123 0.87 16.14 0.94
N ASN A 124 0.51 15.95 -0.33
CA ASN A 124 -0.23 14.78 -0.82
C ASN A 124 0.68 13.64 -1.27
N ASN A 125 2.02 13.80 -1.23
CA ASN A 125 2.91 12.69 -1.56
C ASN A 125 2.73 11.56 -0.56
N TYR A 126 2.30 10.39 -1.03
CA TYR A 126 1.99 9.25 -0.16
C TYR A 126 3.22 8.73 0.58
N PHE A 127 4.37 8.70 -0.09
CA PHE A 127 5.61 8.22 0.49
C PHE A 127 6.40 9.33 1.20
N ASN A 128 7.14 8.94 2.24
CA ASN A 128 8.10 9.82 2.91
C ASN A 128 9.49 9.73 2.26
N ASP A 129 9.65 8.86 1.28
CA ASP A 129 10.93 8.60 0.65
C ASP A 129 11.34 9.73 -0.30
N ARG A 130 12.65 9.95 -0.37
CA ARG A 130 13.24 11.01 -1.18
C ARG A 130 13.12 10.77 -2.68
N TYR A 131 13.16 9.48 -3.07
CA TYR A 131 13.14 9.04 -4.46
C TYR A 131 11.92 8.18 -4.68
N GLN A 132 11.21 8.42 -5.77
CA GLN A 132 10.11 7.59 -6.23
C GLN A 132 9.92 7.76 -7.74
N GLY A 133 9.29 6.77 -8.36
CA GLY A 133 8.97 6.78 -9.78
C GLY A 133 8.53 5.41 -10.27
N ILE A 134 8.18 5.38 -11.54
CA ILE A 134 7.84 4.15 -12.24
C ILE A 134 8.84 3.99 -13.38
N PRO A 135 9.42 2.79 -13.58
CA PRO A 135 10.37 2.57 -14.66
C PRO A 135 9.68 2.73 -16.02
N ILE A 136 10.28 3.53 -16.88
CA ILE A 136 9.82 3.71 -18.26
C ILE A 136 9.99 2.38 -19.00
N GLY A 137 8.93 1.91 -19.66
CA GLY A 137 8.89 0.59 -20.29
C GLY A 137 8.49 -0.55 -19.35
N GLY A 138 8.23 -0.27 -18.07
CA GLY A 138 7.74 -1.23 -17.07
C GLY A 138 8.84 -1.96 -16.31
N TYR A 139 8.44 -2.73 -15.30
CA TYR A 139 9.37 -3.40 -14.39
C TYR A 139 10.16 -4.55 -15.03
N ASN A 140 9.65 -5.17 -16.09
CA ASN A 140 10.36 -6.26 -16.77
C ASN A 140 11.70 -5.77 -17.31
N VAL A 141 11.76 -4.55 -17.84
CA VAL A 141 13.01 -3.94 -18.35
C VAL A 141 14.12 -3.94 -17.30
N ILE A 142 13.78 -3.61 -16.05
CA ILE A 142 14.77 -3.64 -14.94
C ILE A 142 15.30 -5.06 -14.76
N ILE A 143 14.39 -6.04 -14.67
CA ILE A 143 14.76 -7.43 -14.41
C ILE A 143 15.61 -7.99 -15.55
N GLU A 144 15.19 -7.78 -16.79
CA GLU A 144 15.93 -8.21 -17.98
C GLU A 144 17.34 -7.62 -18.01
N ASN A 145 17.47 -6.31 -17.78
CA ASN A 145 18.77 -5.65 -17.76
C ASN A 145 19.63 -6.07 -16.55
N MET A 146 19.04 -6.37 -15.39
CA MET A 146 19.79 -6.89 -14.22
C MET A 146 20.29 -8.31 -14.45
N LEU A 147 19.51 -9.15 -15.12
CA LEU A 147 19.89 -10.53 -15.42
C LEU A 147 21.02 -10.58 -16.49
N GLY A 148 20.98 -9.67 -17.49
CA GLY A 148 21.98 -9.65 -18.53
C GLY A 148 22.13 -11.02 -19.21
N ASP A 149 23.34 -11.60 -19.13
CA ASP A 149 23.66 -12.90 -19.72
C ASP A 149 23.41 -14.09 -18.78
N VAL A 150 22.73 -13.87 -17.64
CA VAL A 150 22.38 -14.97 -16.71
C VAL A 150 21.37 -15.88 -17.38
N GLU A 151 21.61 -17.18 -17.33
CA GLU A 151 20.69 -18.19 -17.84
C GLU A 151 19.37 -18.17 -17.07
N VAL A 152 18.26 -18.11 -17.78
CA VAL A 152 16.92 -18.05 -17.22
C VAL A 152 16.06 -19.16 -17.80
N GLU A 153 15.59 -20.05 -16.97
CA GLU A 153 14.62 -21.09 -17.34
C GLU A 153 13.23 -20.70 -16.86
N LEU A 154 12.26 -20.68 -17.78
CA LEU A 154 10.86 -20.38 -17.51
C LEU A 154 10.00 -21.65 -17.47
N GLY A 155 8.93 -21.62 -16.69
CA GLY A 155 7.99 -22.74 -16.60
C GLY A 155 8.51 -23.94 -15.81
N VAL A 156 9.57 -23.76 -15.02
CA VAL A 156 10.16 -24.79 -14.16
C VAL A 156 9.51 -24.71 -12.77
N ASP A 157 8.87 -25.80 -12.36
CA ASP A 157 8.39 -25.96 -10.98
C ASP A 157 9.55 -26.42 -10.09
N PHE A 158 9.88 -25.64 -9.07
CA PHE A 158 10.99 -25.95 -8.17
C PHE A 158 10.77 -27.25 -7.42
N PHE A 159 9.58 -27.53 -6.93
CA PHE A 159 9.34 -28.73 -6.12
C PHE A 159 9.30 -30.01 -6.95
N ALA A 160 8.90 -29.93 -8.22
CA ALA A 160 8.94 -31.05 -9.13
C ALA A 160 10.38 -31.42 -9.55
N ASN A 161 11.33 -30.47 -9.48
CA ASN A 161 12.71 -30.62 -9.93
C ASN A 161 13.72 -30.33 -8.81
N ARG A 162 13.30 -30.36 -7.56
CA ARG A 162 14.07 -29.85 -6.41
C ARG A 162 15.47 -30.47 -6.28
N GLU A 163 15.58 -31.77 -6.33
CA GLU A 163 16.86 -32.48 -6.15
C GLU A 163 17.87 -32.09 -7.24
N GLU A 164 17.42 -31.99 -8.50
CA GLU A 164 18.25 -31.59 -9.63
C GLU A 164 18.72 -30.13 -9.50
N LEU A 165 17.75 -29.22 -9.18
CA LEU A 165 18.04 -27.79 -9.03
C LEU A 165 18.97 -27.52 -7.83
N GLU A 166 18.76 -28.17 -6.70
CA GLU A 166 19.66 -28.04 -5.55
C GLU A 166 21.05 -28.63 -5.83
N ALA A 167 21.15 -29.70 -6.64
CA ALA A 167 22.44 -30.28 -7.01
C ALA A 167 23.20 -29.46 -8.09
N SER A 168 22.51 -28.63 -8.85
CA SER A 168 23.10 -27.84 -9.92
C SER A 168 23.83 -26.57 -9.44
N ALA A 169 23.68 -26.17 -8.17
CA ALA A 169 24.19 -24.92 -7.65
C ALA A 169 24.83 -25.09 -6.26
N GLU A 170 25.88 -24.32 -5.97
CA GLU A 170 26.49 -24.26 -4.64
C GLU A 170 25.57 -23.63 -3.58
N LYS A 171 24.69 -22.72 -4.01
CA LYS A 171 23.72 -22.02 -3.15
C LYS A 171 22.43 -21.81 -3.90
N VAL A 172 21.32 -22.06 -3.21
CA VAL A 172 19.97 -21.83 -3.72
C VAL A 172 19.34 -20.66 -2.94
N VAL A 173 18.82 -19.69 -3.65
CA VAL A 173 18.01 -18.61 -3.07
C VAL A 173 16.57 -18.83 -3.50
N PHE A 174 15.80 -19.44 -2.61
CA PHE A 174 14.37 -19.69 -2.87
C PHE A 174 13.54 -18.49 -2.47
N THR A 175 12.80 -17.92 -3.43
CA THR A 175 11.94 -16.73 -3.22
C THR A 175 10.45 -17.05 -3.25
N GLY A 176 10.09 -18.34 -3.29
CA GLY A 176 8.70 -18.81 -3.22
C GLY A 176 8.16 -18.85 -1.78
N MET A 177 7.05 -19.58 -1.59
CA MET A 177 6.40 -19.69 -0.29
C MET A 177 7.27 -20.49 0.69
N ILE A 178 7.67 -19.87 1.79
CA ILE A 178 8.58 -20.46 2.77
C ILE A 178 7.97 -21.66 3.50
N ASP A 179 6.69 -21.64 3.77
CA ASP A 179 5.96 -22.74 4.39
C ASP A 179 5.92 -23.96 3.48
N GLN A 180 5.69 -23.77 2.18
CA GLN A 180 5.77 -24.83 1.18
C GLN A 180 7.18 -25.40 1.08
N TYR A 181 8.24 -24.55 1.12
CA TYR A 181 9.63 -25.02 1.09
C TYR A 181 9.93 -26.01 2.22
N PHE A 182 9.30 -25.83 3.37
CA PHE A 182 9.41 -26.71 4.53
C PHE A 182 8.28 -27.74 4.64
N ASP A 183 7.59 -28.06 3.54
CA ASP A 183 6.51 -29.05 3.49
C ASP A 183 5.40 -28.80 4.52
N TYR A 184 5.13 -27.52 4.80
CA TYR A 184 4.13 -27.07 5.78
C TYR A 184 4.28 -27.65 7.19
N LYS A 185 5.46 -28.17 7.55
CA LYS A 185 5.72 -28.84 8.84
C LYS A 185 5.51 -27.96 10.07
N HIS A 186 5.46 -26.64 9.89
CA HIS A 186 5.18 -25.66 10.94
C HIS A 186 3.80 -24.99 10.79
N GLY A 187 2.94 -25.51 9.90
CA GLY A 187 1.66 -24.96 9.51
C GLY A 187 1.76 -24.03 8.29
N GLU A 188 0.61 -23.67 7.76
CA GLU A 188 0.48 -22.77 6.61
C GLU A 188 0.48 -21.31 7.05
N LEU A 189 1.10 -20.44 6.27
CA LEU A 189 1.03 -19.00 6.48
C LEU A 189 -0.24 -18.44 5.81
N GLU A 190 -0.98 -17.64 6.57
CA GLU A 190 -2.16 -16.98 6.03
C GLU A 190 -1.77 -15.81 5.12
N TYR A 191 -2.42 -15.70 3.96
CA TYR A 191 -2.33 -14.56 3.05
C TYR A 191 -3.69 -14.20 2.48
N ARG A 192 -3.76 -13.07 1.78
CA ARG A 192 -4.97 -12.60 1.10
C ARG A 192 -4.71 -12.47 -0.39
N SER A 193 -5.55 -13.14 -1.17
CA SER A 193 -5.53 -13.02 -2.63
C SER A 193 -6.21 -11.74 -3.08
N LEU A 194 -5.73 -11.19 -4.20
CA LEU A 194 -6.36 -10.08 -4.89
C LEU A 194 -6.95 -10.57 -6.21
N ARG A 195 -8.14 -10.10 -6.53
CA ARG A 195 -8.73 -10.24 -7.85
C ARG A 195 -8.72 -8.88 -8.53
N PHE A 196 -8.16 -8.85 -9.72
CA PHE A 196 -8.19 -7.68 -10.59
C PHE A 196 -9.26 -7.88 -11.65
N GLU A 197 -10.13 -6.89 -11.82
CA GLU A 197 -11.10 -6.82 -12.90
C GLU A 197 -10.68 -5.68 -13.81
N HIS A 198 -10.58 -5.95 -15.11
CA HIS A 198 -10.18 -4.97 -16.11
C HIS A 198 -11.40 -4.54 -16.90
N GLU A 199 -11.59 -3.23 -17.00
CA GLU A 199 -12.66 -2.64 -17.78
C GLU A 199 -12.07 -1.54 -18.67
N VAL A 200 -12.56 -1.46 -19.90
CA VAL A 200 -12.21 -0.38 -20.84
C VAL A 200 -13.46 0.47 -21.02
N LEU A 201 -13.36 1.73 -20.61
CA LEU A 201 -14.44 2.69 -20.70
C LEU A 201 -14.22 3.57 -21.93
N ASP A 202 -15.33 4.02 -22.55
CA ASP A 202 -15.31 5.02 -23.64
C ASP A 202 -15.25 6.44 -23.04
N GLU A 203 -14.24 6.65 -22.18
CA GLU A 203 -13.98 7.90 -21.46
C GLU A 203 -12.50 8.21 -21.51
N GLU A 204 -12.16 9.45 -21.85
CA GLU A 204 -10.76 9.87 -21.88
C GLU A 204 -10.14 9.93 -20.48
N ASN A 205 -10.92 10.31 -19.48
CA ASN A 205 -10.48 10.45 -18.09
C ASN A 205 -11.64 10.14 -17.15
N HIS A 206 -11.58 8.98 -16.48
CA HIS A 206 -12.67 8.50 -15.64
C HIS A 206 -12.67 9.11 -14.24
N GLN A 207 -11.51 9.12 -13.56
CA GLN A 207 -11.44 9.52 -12.15
C GLN A 207 -10.46 10.67 -11.86
N GLY A 208 -9.69 11.11 -12.85
CA GLY A 208 -8.75 12.24 -12.71
C GLY A 208 -7.53 11.96 -11.81
N ASN A 209 -7.30 10.70 -11.42
CA ASN A 209 -6.18 10.30 -10.59
C ASN A 209 -5.84 8.83 -10.82
N ALA A 210 -4.56 8.47 -10.66
CA ALA A 210 -4.13 7.09 -10.87
C ALA A 210 -4.80 6.10 -9.90
N VAL A 211 -5.02 6.48 -8.64
CA VAL A 211 -5.57 5.59 -7.61
C VAL A 211 -6.63 6.29 -6.78
N VAL A 212 -7.83 5.76 -6.78
CA VAL A 212 -8.91 6.14 -5.86
C VAL A 212 -9.29 4.94 -5.01
N ASN A 213 -9.11 5.07 -3.69
CA ASN A 213 -9.51 4.06 -2.72
C ASN A 213 -10.96 4.27 -2.30
N TYR A 214 -11.77 3.23 -2.34
CA TYR A 214 -13.15 3.23 -1.87
C TYR A 214 -13.18 2.68 -0.45
N THR A 215 -13.42 3.52 0.52
CA THR A 215 -13.25 3.17 1.93
C THR A 215 -14.50 2.68 2.63
N GLU A 216 -15.68 2.89 2.06
CA GLU A 216 -16.93 2.31 2.56
C GLU A 216 -16.99 0.79 2.32
N ARG A 217 -17.59 0.07 3.26
CA ARG A 217 -17.63 -1.40 3.23
C ARG A 217 -18.55 -1.95 2.14
N GLU A 218 -19.60 -1.23 1.81
CA GLU A 218 -20.65 -1.64 0.88
C GLU A 218 -20.16 -1.74 -0.56
N ILE A 219 -19.11 -1.01 -0.91
CA ILE A 219 -18.46 -1.10 -2.23
C ILE A 219 -17.60 -2.37 -2.28
N PRO A 220 -17.83 -3.29 -3.25
CA PRO A 220 -17.23 -4.62 -3.25
C PRO A 220 -15.73 -4.66 -3.60
N TYR A 221 -15.12 -3.54 -3.95
CA TYR A 221 -13.71 -3.40 -4.26
C TYR A 221 -13.01 -2.39 -3.33
N THR A 222 -11.70 -2.48 -3.24
CA THR A 222 -10.90 -1.58 -2.40
C THR A 222 -10.47 -0.32 -3.14
N ARG A 223 -10.23 -0.41 -4.46
CA ARG A 223 -9.76 0.73 -5.26
C ARG A 223 -10.06 0.54 -6.74
N ILE A 224 -10.10 1.67 -7.44
CA ILE A 224 -10.01 1.74 -8.89
C ILE A 224 -8.64 2.32 -9.24
N ILE A 225 -7.99 1.72 -10.25
CA ILE A 225 -6.70 2.15 -10.78
C ILE A 225 -6.92 2.55 -12.24
N GLU A 226 -6.63 3.81 -12.55
CA GLU A 226 -6.64 4.32 -13.91
C GLU A 226 -5.20 4.47 -14.40
N HIS A 227 -4.73 3.48 -15.16
CA HIS A 227 -3.31 3.28 -15.46
C HIS A 227 -2.65 4.42 -16.23
N LYS A 228 -3.39 5.12 -17.10
CA LYS A 228 -2.84 6.22 -17.91
C LYS A 228 -2.21 7.36 -17.08
N HIS A 229 -2.69 7.56 -15.84
CA HIS A 229 -2.18 8.60 -14.95
C HIS A 229 -0.83 8.24 -14.29
N PHE A 230 -0.31 7.03 -14.51
CA PHE A 230 1.05 6.68 -14.08
C PHE A 230 2.11 7.10 -15.10
N GLU A 231 1.72 7.39 -16.34
CA GLU A 231 2.60 7.77 -17.44
C GLU A 231 2.47 9.27 -17.72
N TYR A 232 3.60 9.95 -17.87
CA TYR A 232 3.68 11.37 -18.21
C TYR A 232 4.47 11.53 -19.50
#